data_4d9a9bacc574b960b17b039bb12ed8c3
#
_entry.id   4d9a9bacc574b960b17b039bb12ed8c3
#
_cell.length_a   1.000
_cell.length_b   1.000
_cell.length_c   1.000
_cell.angle_alpha   90.00
_cell.angle_beta   90.00
_cell.angle_gamma   90.00
#
_symmetry.space_group_name_H-M   'P 1'
#
loop_
_entity.id
_entity.type
_entity.pdbx_description
1 polymer ?
#
loop_
_entity_poly.entity_id
_entity_poly.type
_entity_poly.pdbx_seq_one_letter_code
_entity_poly.pdbx_strand_id
1 'polypeptide(L)'
;MRLASRCSLDLTRILAGLLLAARLLAQNGNLERDLAAWRTQHAAELLKPDGWLSLVGLEWLEPGDNTVGSGSDNKIRLAKGPAHLAVLHLEGATVTLNPPSGGFPQDFLVAGAPATPQPLHAEPNQDKIAPRMTIGELNLYVIRRESRFALRVKDAQSPWITGFHGLKWYPPDQTYRVTAKWIPYVPFKTITLATLVGTNYDQPVPGAAEFVLAGKTWRLEPVLEDPTVAKLFFILRDTTSATTTYPACRFLYTGFPTSGLDKPGELVLDFNRMENPPCAYTPYSTCPLPP
;
A
#
# COMPACT_ATOMS: atom_id res chain seq x y z
N MET A 1 -54.83 -43.61 -13.41
CA MET A 1 -54.64 -42.33 -12.72
C MET A 1 -53.20 -42.25 -12.14
N ARG A 2 -52.13 -42.22 -12.97
CA ARG A 2 -50.70 -42.07 -12.56
C ARG A 2 -49.84 -41.30 -13.57
N LEU A 3 -50.32 -40.22 -14.16
CA LEU A 3 -49.54 -39.39 -15.09
C LEU A 3 -49.32 -37.93 -14.64
N ALA A 4 -49.98 -37.49 -13.55
CA ALA A 4 -49.86 -36.10 -13.10
C ALA A 4 -48.68 -35.81 -12.15
N SER A 5 -48.03 -36.85 -11.62
CA SER A 5 -46.97 -36.70 -10.59
C SER A 5 -45.56 -36.40 -11.16
N ARG A 6 -45.26 -36.79 -12.38
CA ARG A 6 -43.93 -36.59 -12.99
C ARG A 6 -43.73 -35.19 -13.58
N CYS A 7 -44.78 -34.54 -14.05
CA CYS A 7 -44.68 -33.20 -14.66
C CYS A 7 -44.47 -32.07 -13.64
N SER A 8 -44.95 -32.23 -12.39
CA SER A 8 -44.78 -31.22 -11.35
C SER A 8 -43.38 -31.20 -10.75
N LEU A 9 -42.70 -32.34 -10.71
CA LEU A 9 -41.30 -32.47 -10.19
C LEU A 9 -40.29 -31.87 -11.17
N ASP A 10 -40.52 -31.94 -12.46
CA ASP A 10 -39.62 -31.37 -13.47
C ASP A 10 -39.77 -29.85 -13.55
N LEU A 11 -40.98 -29.30 -13.40
CA LEU A 11 -41.21 -27.87 -13.41
C LEU A 11 -40.61 -27.16 -12.20
N THR A 12 -40.66 -27.76 -11.01
CA THR A 12 -40.02 -27.25 -9.79
C THR A 12 -38.49 -27.27 -9.87
N ARG A 13 -37.92 -28.27 -10.49
CA ARG A 13 -36.45 -28.34 -10.72
C ARG A 13 -35.98 -27.31 -11.75
N ILE A 14 -36.75 -27.07 -12.83
CA ILE A 14 -36.47 -26.04 -13.82
C ILE A 14 -36.55 -24.65 -13.16
N LEU A 15 -37.61 -24.39 -12.36
CA LEU A 15 -37.80 -23.11 -11.70
C LEU A 15 -36.68 -22.87 -10.65
N ALA A 16 -36.30 -23.88 -9.90
CA ALA A 16 -35.17 -23.79 -8.95
C ALA A 16 -33.83 -23.54 -9.66
N GLY A 17 -33.59 -24.16 -10.80
CA GLY A 17 -32.41 -23.93 -11.64
C GLY A 17 -32.37 -22.49 -12.19
N LEU A 18 -33.51 -21.97 -12.65
CA LEU A 18 -33.62 -20.57 -13.15
C LEU A 18 -33.40 -19.55 -12.02
N LEU A 19 -33.93 -19.80 -10.83
CA LEU A 19 -33.72 -18.94 -9.67
C LEU A 19 -32.28 -18.96 -9.19
N LEU A 20 -31.62 -20.12 -9.24
CA LEU A 20 -30.20 -20.23 -8.89
C LEU A 20 -29.34 -19.51 -9.91
N ALA A 21 -29.61 -19.67 -11.21
CA ALA A 21 -28.89 -18.95 -12.27
C ALA A 21 -29.09 -17.43 -12.17
N ALA A 22 -30.31 -16.97 -11.88
CA ALA A 22 -30.59 -15.54 -11.68
C ALA A 22 -29.84 -14.98 -10.46
N ARG A 23 -29.75 -15.72 -9.37
CA ARG A 23 -28.97 -15.32 -8.17
C ARG A 23 -27.47 -15.24 -8.48
N LEU A 24 -26.92 -16.21 -9.20
CA LEU A 24 -25.50 -16.20 -9.61
C LEU A 24 -25.19 -15.02 -10.53
N LEU A 25 -26.06 -14.73 -11.50
CA LEU A 25 -25.91 -13.56 -12.38
C LEU A 25 -25.99 -12.24 -11.61
N ALA A 26 -26.91 -12.13 -10.65
CA ALA A 26 -27.01 -10.94 -9.79
C ALA A 26 -25.79 -10.77 -8.88
N GLN A 27 -25.25 -11.86 -8.32
CA GLN A 27 -24.04 -11.82 -7.49
C GLN A 27 -22.81 -11.43 -8.31
N ASN A 28 -22.66 -11.95 -9.53
CA ASN A 28 -21.58 -11.57 -10.43
C ASN A 28 -21.69 -10.10 -10.85
N GLY A 29 -22.87 -9.62 -11.21
CA GLY A 29 -23.08 -8.21 -11.55
C GLY A 29 -22.81 -7.23 -10.39
N ASN A 30 -23.03 -7.67 -9.14
CA ASN A 30 -22.65 -6.89 -7.96
C ASN A 30 -21.13 -6.88 -7.76
N LEU A 31 -20.46 -8.03 -7.87
CA LEU A 31 -19.00 -8.14 -7.76
C LEU A 31 -18.29 -7.26 -8.80
N GLU A 32 -18.73 -7.33 -10.06
CA GLU A 32 -18.14 -6.54 -11.15
C GLU A 32 -18.25 -5.03 -10.89
N ARG A 33 -19.41 -4.54 -10.43
CA ARG A 33 -19.61 -3.13 -10.09
C ARG A 33 -18.75 -2.69 -8.91
N ASP A 34 -18.70 -3.50 -7.84
CA ASP A 34 -17.90 -3.22 -6.66
C ASP A 34 -16.41 -3.18 -6.99
N LEU A 35 -15.95 -4.11 -7.82
CA LEU A 35 -14.55 -4.15 -8.26
C LEU A 35 -14.24 -2.98 -9.21
N ALA A 36 -15.14 -2.61 -10.12
CA ALA A 36 -14.94 -1.47 -11.00
C ALA A 36 -14.80 -0.17 -10.19
N ALA A 37 -15.67 0.05 -9.20
CA ALA A 37 -15.59 1.20 -8.32
C ALA A 37 -14.28 1.23 -7.52
N TRP A 38 -13.89 0.10 -6.92
CA TRP A 38 -12.65 -0.03 -6.18
C TRP A 38 -11.41 0.20 -7.07
N ARG A 39 -11.38 -0.37 -8.28
CA ARG A 39 -10.29 -0.18 -9.25
C ARG A 39 -10.13 1.27 -9.68
N THR A 40 -11.24 1.97 -9.88
CA THR A 40 -11.25 3.40 -10.19
C THR A 40 -10.68 4.22 -9.03
N GLN A 41 -11.13 3.92 -7.81
CA GLN A 41 -10.61 4.59 -6.62
C GLN A 41 -9.12 4.31 -6.41
N HIS A 42 -8.69 3.06 -6.56
CA HIS A 42 -7.27 2.68 -6.43
C HIS A 42 -6.38 3.42 -7.44
N ALA A 43 -6.81 3.52 -8.70
CA ALA A 43 -6.09 4.31 -9.70
C ALA A 43 -6.04 5.81 -9.34
N ALA A 44 -7.13 6.36 -8.83
CA ALA A 44 -7.19 7.76 -8.39
C ALA A 44 -6.24 8.03 -7.21
N GLU A 45 -6.12 7.09 -6.25
CA GLU A 45 -5.17 7.20 -5.13
C GLU A 45 -3.71 7.22 -5.62
N LEU A 46 -3.37 6.42 -6.63
CA LEU A 46 -2.02 6.41 -7.21
C LEU A 46 -1.67 7.74 -7.87
N LEU A 47 -2.66 8.41 -8.48
CA LEU A 47 -2.52 9.67 -9.21
C LEU A 47 -2.54 10.93 -8.33
N LYS A 48 -2.80 10.81 -7.04
CA LYS A 48 -2.76 11.97 -6.13
C LYS A 48 -1.40 12.66 -6.18
N PRO A 49 -1.35 13.99 -5.98
CA PRO A 49 -0.08 14.75 -5.92
C PRO A 49 0.90 14.20 -4.88
N ASP A 50 0.39 13.54 -3.84
CA ASP A 50 1.14 12.84 -2.81
C ASP A 50 1.00 11.31 -2.88
N GLY A 51 0.43 10.77 -3.96
CA GLY A 51 0.30 9.35 -4.25
C GLY A 51 1.64 8.67 -4.57
N TRP A 52 1.59 7.37 -4.83
CA TRP A 52 2.82 6.61 -5.11
C TRP A 52 3.46 6.94 -6.46
N LEU A 53 2.67 7.35 -7.46
CA LEU A 53 3.19 7.79 -8.74
C LEU A 53 3.90 9.15 -8.69
N SER A 54 3.73 9.91 -7.62
CA SER A 54 4.48 11.15 -7.41
C SER A 54 5.90 10.93 -6.85
N LEU A 55 6.22 9.73 -6.33
CA LEU A 55 7.49 9.44 -5.66
C LEU A 55 8.63 9.32 -6.68
N VAL A 56 9.53 10.31 -6.69
CA VAL A 56 10.62 10.46 -7.67
C VAL A 56 12.01 10.41 -7.07
N GLY A 57 12.14 10.29 -5.73
CA GLY A 57 13.45 10.19 -5.08
C GLY A 57 13.40 9.62 -3.68
N LEU A 58 14.46 8.92 -3.31
CA LEU A 58 14.75 8.42 -1.97
C LEU A 58 16.26 8.51 -1.76
N GLU A 59 16.70 9.52 -1.00
CA GLU A 59 18.09 9.83 -0.81
C GLU A 59 18.49 9.61 0.66
N TRP A 60 19.37 8.65 0.90
CA TRP A 60 19.85 8.35 2.24
C TRP A 60 20.72 9.47 2.77
N LEU A 61 20.43 9.94 4.00
CA LEU A 61 21.22 10.97 4.66
C LEU A 61 22.50 10.37 5.25
N GLU A 62 23.59 11.07 5.06
CA GLU A 62 24.87 10.81 5.73
C GLU A 62 25.00 11.67 7.01
N PRO A 63 25.76 11.23 8.02
CA PRO A 63 26.07 12.08 9.17
C PRO A 63 26.66 13.43 8.74
N GLY A 64 26.27 14.51 9.41
CA GLY A 64 26.63 15.87 9.06
C GLY A 64 25.74 16.48 7.99
N ASP A 65 26.25 17.42 7.21
CA ASP A 65 25.50 18.22 6.26
C ASP A 65 25.21 17.47 4.96
N ASN A 66 23.93 17.44 4.58
CA ASN A 66 23.42 16.96 3.31
C ASN A 66 22.77 18.13 2.57
N THR A 67 23.52 18.73 1.66
CA THR A 67 23.02 19.83 0.81
C THR A 67 22.00 19.31 -0.18
N VAL A 68 20.90 20.04 -0.35
CA VAL A 68 19.75 19.67 -1.19
C VAL A 68 19.46 20.77 -2.19
N GLY A 69 19.33 20.42 -3.45
CA GLY A 69 18.97 21.36 -4.52
C GLY A 69 19.19 20.78 -5.91
N SER A 70 18.88 21.54 -6.97
CA SER A 70 19.07 21.10 -8.35
C SER A 70 20.49 21.36 -8.87
N GLY A 71 21.28 22.18 -8.19
CA GLY A 71 22.68 22.45 -8.51
C GLY A 71 23.54 21.19 -8.41
N SER A 72 24.55 21.06 -9.27
CA SER A 72 25.42 19.89 -9.37
C SER A 72 26.35 19.69 -8.17
N ASP A 73 26.51 20.72 -7.35
CA ASP A 73 27.35 20.73 -6.14
C ASP A 73 26.61 20.27 -4.88
N ASN A 74 25.30 19.93 -4.96
CA ASN A 74 24.59 19.37 -3.84
C ASN A 74 24.89 17.87 -3.70
N LYS A 75 24.96 17.39 -2.45
CA LYS A 75 24.99 15.95 -2.14
C LYS A 75 23.70 15.26 -2.60
N ILE A 76 22.55 15.89 -2.34
CA ILE A 76 21.24 15.42 -2.78
C ILE A 76 20.78 16.30 -3.94
N ARG A 77 20.89 15.74 -5.13
CA ARG A 77 20.56 16.46 -6.36
C ARG A 77 19.10 16.22 -6.76
N LEU A 78 18.29 17.27 -6.68
CA LEU A 78 16.93 17.24 -7.19
C LEU A 78 16.90 17.41 -8.72
N ALA A 79 15.93 16.76 -9.39
CA ALA A 79 15.75 16.88 -10.82
C ALA A 79 15.29 18.29 -11.25
N LYS A 80 14.66 19.02 -10.34
CA LYS A 80 14.14 20.39 -10.56
C LYS A 80 14.09 21.16 -9.25
N GLY A 81 13.78 22.46 -9.35
CA GLY A 81 13.71 23.37 -8.22
C GLY A 81 14.93 24.27 -8.10
N PRO A 82 15.07 25.02 -6.98
CA PRO A 82 16.20 25.92 -6.75
C PRO A 82 17.54 25.19 -6.79
N ALA A 83 18.59 25.89 -7.25
CA ALA A 83 19.95 25.35 -7.25
C ALA A 83 20.39 24.90 -5.85
N HIS A 84 20.08 25.71 -4.83
CA HIS A 84 20.32 25.41 -3.43
C HIS A 84 19.01 25.62 -2.66
N LEU A 85 18.43 24.52 -2.14
CA LEU A 85 17.13 24.55 -1.46
C LEU A 85 17.30 24.58 0.05
N ALA A 86 18.10 23.67 0.60
CA ALA A 86 18.26 23.48 2.03
C ALA A 86 19.53 22.69 2.35
N VAL A 87 19.88 22.64 3.63
CA VAL A 87 20.85 21.72 4.21
C VAL A 87 20.14 20.89 5.27
N LEU A 88 20.17 19.56 5.13
CA LEU A 88 19.69 18.63 6.12
C LEU A 88 20.87 18.13 6.95
N HIS A 89 20.99 18.62 8.17
CA HIS A 89 22.06 18.19 9.10
C HIS A 89 21.60 16.98 9.89
N LEU A 90 22.31 15.85 9.74
CA LEU A 90 22.04 14.63 10.51
C LEU A 90 23.06 14.49 11.62
N GLU A 91 22.59 14.56 12.87
CA GLU A 91 23.39 14.29 14.07
C GLU A 91 22.71 13.24 14.94
N GLY A 92 23.33 12.07 15.06
CA GLY A 92 22.75 10.92 15.77
C GLY A 92 21.38 10.52 15.17
N ALA A 93 20.31 10.73 15.91
CA ALA A 93 18.93 10.44 15.48
C ALA A 93 18.12 11.71 15.14
N THR A 94 18.78 12.85 15.04
CA THR A 94 18.13 14.14 14.78
C THR A 94 18.48 14.65 13.39
N VAL A 95 17.48 15.01 12.60
CA VAL A 95 17.64 15.72 11.34
C VAL A 95 17.20 17.17 11.55
N THR A 96 18.10 18.11 11.29
CA THR A 96 17.80 19.55 11.39
C THR A 96 17.79 20.19 10.00
N LEU A 97 16.73 20.94 9.69
CA LEU A 97 16.64 21.76 8.51
C LEU A 97 17.38 23.06 8.73
N ASN A 98 18.35 23.37 7.86
CA ASN A 98 19.11 24.60 7.86
C ASN A 98 19.01 25.29 6.47
N PRO A 99 19.17 26.62 6.41
CA PRO A 99 19.21 27.32 5.13
C PRO A 99 20.51 27.01 4.38
N PRO A 100 20.49 27.04 3.04
CA PRO A 100 21.72 27.09 2.26
C PRO A 100 22.40 28.46 2.39
N SER A 101 23.61 28.59 1.84
CA SER A 101 24.25 29.88 1.71
C SER A 101 23.32 30.84 0.92
N GLY A 102 22.98 31.97 1.52
CA GLY A 102 22.04 32.95 0.95
C GLY A 102 20.60 32.85 1.51
N GLY A 103 20.31 31.91 2.40
CA GLY A 103 18.98 31.76 3.02
C GLY A 103 18.07 30.79 2.32
N PHE A 104 16.91 30.52 2.90
CA PHE A 104 15.89 29.71 2.26
C PHE A 104 15.26 30.44 1.07
N PRO A 105 14.93 29.73 -0.04
CA PRO A 105 14.10 30.30 -1.10
C PRO A 105 12.76 30.82 -0.54
N GLN A 106 12.27 31.93 -1.08
CA GLN A 106 11.09 32.65 -0.57
C GLN A 106 9.83 31.75 -0.54
N ASP A 107 9.64 30.90 -1.55
CA ASP A 107 8.47 30.02 -1.70
C ASP A 107 8.67 28.64 -1.06
N PHE A 108 9.75 28.46 -0.29
CA PHE A 108 10.00 27.20 0.41
C PHE A 108 9.23 27.18 1.72
N LEU A 109 8.30 26.23 1.84
CA LEU A 109 7.41 26.09 2.99
C LEU A 109 7.70 24.80 3.76
N VAL A 110 7.53 24.84 5.08
CA VAL A 110 7.53 23.66 5.95
C VAL A 110 6.22 23.64 6.71
N ALA A 111 5.45 22.55 6.56
CA ALA A 111 4.09 22.44 7.10
C ALA A 111 3.17 23.62 6.75
N GLY A 112 3.35 24.19 5.55
CA GLY A 112 2.56 25.31 5.04
C GLY A 112 3.00 26.70 5.52
N ALA A 113 4.04 26.81 6.35
CA ALA A 113 4.63 28.08 6.78
C ALA A 113 5.99 28.31 6.10
N PRO A 114 6.46 29.59 5.96
CA PRO A 114 7.80 29.88 5.47
C PRO A 114 8.87 29.09 6.21
N ALA A 115 9.84 28.54 5.49
CA ALA A 115 10.87 27.69 6.05
C ALA A 115 11.74 28.47 7.06
N THR A 116 11.98 27.88 8.20
CA THR A 116 12.91 28.34 9.23
C THR A 116 13.79 27.19 9.68
N PRO A 117 15.00 27.46 10.23
CA PRO A 117 15.81 26.41 10.84
C PRO A 117 15.04 25.70 11.95
N GLN A 118 14.92 24.36 11.86
CA GLN A 118 14.15 23.57 12.82
C GLN A 118 14.47 22.09 12.74
N PRO A 119 14.29 21.31 13.83
CA PRO A 119 14.35 19.86 13.77
C PRO A 119 13.16 19.31 12.97
N LEU A 120 13.42 18.25 12.19
CA LEU A 120 12.43 17.52 11.41
C LEU A 120 12.12 16.17 12.04
N HIS A 121 10.84 15.84 12.15
CA HIS A 121 10.42 14.49 12.51
C HIS A 121 10.45 13.60 11.26
N ALA A 122 10.87 12.35 11.43
CA ALA A 122 10.89 11.35 10.34
C ALA A 122 9.70 10.40 10.46
N GLU A 123 9.15 9.94 9.33
CA GLU A 123 8.17 8.84 9.27
C GLU A 123 8.86 7.46 9.24
N PRO A 124 8.33 6.41 9.88
CA PRO A 124 7.21 6.48 10.83
C PRO A 124 7.64 7.07 12.17
N ASN A 125 6.80 7.93 12.70
CA ASN A 125 6.85 8.32 14.10
C ASN A 125 5.45 8.06 14.66
N GLN A 126 5.34 7.30 15.73
CA GLN A 126 4.08 6.78 16.27
C GLN A 126 3.00 7.85 16.50
N ASP A 127 3.41 9.11 16.72
CA ASP A 127 2.48 10.17 17.11
C ASP A 127 2.46 11.38 16.14
N LYS A 128 3.31 11.42 15.10
CA LYS A 128 3.46 12.63 14.26
C LYS A 128 3.73 12.29 12.81
N ILE A 129 2.98 12.92 11.93
CA ILE A 129 3.27 12.97 10.49
C ILE A 129 4.52 13.85 10.29
N ALA A 130 5.48 13.40 9.49
CA ALA A 130 6.64 14.21 9.14
C ALA A 130 6.19 15.53 8.49
N PRO A 131 6.78 16.68 8.89
CA PRO A 131 6.46 17.96 8.26
C PRO A 131 6.79 17.90 6.77
N ARG A 132 5.82 18.33 5.96
CA ARG A 132 6.00 18.41 4.51
C ARG A 132 6.75 19.68 4.16
N MET A 133 7.86 19.55 3.47
CA MET A 133 8.62 20.64 2.89
C MET A 133 8.21 20.77 1.43
N THR A 134 7.67 21.93 1.04
CA THR A 134 7.14 22.13 -0.31
C THR A 134 7.80 23.30 -1.03
N ILE A 135 8.10 23.10 -2.31
CA ILE A 135 8.60 24.14 -3.22
C ILE A 135 8.09 23.84 -4.63
N GLY A 136 7.27 24.72 -5.19
CA GLY A 136 6.58 24.43 -6.45
C GLY A 136 5.80 23.11 -6.37
N GLU A 137 6.06 22.19 -7.30
CA GLU A 137 5.41 20.88 -7.36
C GLU A 137 6.09 19.80 -6.49
N LEU A 138 7.21 20.16 -5.87
CA LEU A 138 7.94 19.22 -5.03
C LEU A 138 7.39 19.19 -3.60
N ASN A 139 7.27 17.99 -3.06
CA ASN A 139 6.93 17.71 -1.68
C ASN A 139 7.99 16.75 -1.10
N LEU A 140 8.75 17.22 -0.13
CA LEU A 140 9.86 16.52 0.48
C LEU A 140 9.56 16.24 1.94
N TYR A 141 10.02 15.09 2.45
CA TYR A 141 9.94 14.78 3.88
C TYR A 141 10.94 13.71 4.28
N VAL A 142 11.28 13.71 5.55
CA VAL A 142 12.25 12.75 6.10
C VAL A 142 11.52 11.47 6.48
N ILE A 143 12.09 10.35 6.09
CA ILE A 143 11.66 9.02 6.57
C ILE A 143 12.79 8.36 7.36
N ARG A 144 12.41 7.43 8.25
CA ARG A 144 13.34 6.58 8.97
C ARG A 144 13.08 5.11 8.65
N ARG A 145 14.14 4.36 8.43
CA ARG A 145 14.09 2.89 8.32
C ARG A 145 15.22 2.32 9.19
N GLU A 146 14.88 1.58 10.24
CA GLU A 146 15.82 1.18 11.31
C GLU A 146 16.53 2.41 11.89
N SER A 147 17.86 2.43 11.82
CA SER A 147 18.70 3.57 12.25
C SER A 147 18.98 4.59 11.15
N ARG A 148 18.56 4.32 9.89
CA ARG A 148 18.87 5.17 8.72
C ARG A 148 17.76 6.18 8.46
N PHE A 149 18.16 7.39 8.08
CA PHE A 149 17.27 8.46 7.65
C PHE A 149 17.41 8.69 6.16
N ALA A 150 16.32 9.04 5.48
CA ALA A 150 16.32 9.38 4.08
C ALA A 150 15.39 10.55 3.80
N LEU A 151 15.75 11.36 2.81
CA LEU A 151 14.87 12.34 2.20
C LEU A 151 14.04 11.65 1.12
N ARG A 152 12.73 11.66 1.28
CA ARG A 152 11.79 11.22 0.26
C ARG A 152 11.33 12.43 -0.54
N VAL A 153 11.36 12.31 -1.87
CA VAL A 153 11.00 13.37 -2.80
C VAL A 153 9.81 12.94 -3.64
N LYS A 154 8.75 13.72 -3.59
CA LYS A 154 7.57 13.58 -4.43
C LYS A 154 7.44 14.76 -5.37
N ASP A 155 6.94 14.53 -6.57
CA ASP A 155 6.68 15.50 -7.60
C ASP A 155 5.26 15.32 -8.11
N ALA A 156 4.39 16.32 -7.89
CA ALA A 156 3.00 16.28 -8.35
C ALA A 156 2.86 16.20 -9.89
N GLN A 157 3.92 16.53 -10.63
CA GLN A 157 4.01 16.41 -12.09
C GLN A 157 5.02 15.34 -12.52
N SER A 158 5.16 14.29 -11.75
CA SER A 158 6.12 13.23 -12.07
C SER A 158 5.82 12.59 -13.44
N PRO A 159 6.85 12.07 -14.14
CA PRO A 159 6.65 11.31 -15.39
C PRO A 159 5.76 10.08 -15.22
N TRP A 160 5.71 9.51 -14.01
CA TRP A 160 4.86 8.37 -13.69
C TRP A 160 3.37 8.75 -13.64
N ILE A 161 3.03 9.98 -13.17
CA ILE A 161 1.67 10.52 -13.19
C ILE A 161 1.26 10.85 -14.63
N THR A 162 2.09 11.63 -15.34
CA THR A 162 1.77 12.10 -16.70
C THR A 162 1.73 10.98 -17.74
N GLY A 163 2.51 9.92 -17.53
CA GLY A 163 2.55 8.72 -18.37
C GLY A 163 1.64 7.59 -17.91
N PHE A 164 0.77 7.81 -16.93
CA PHE A 164 -0.10 6.74 -16.41
C PHE A 164 -1.27 6.46 -17.34
N HIS A 165 -1.31 5.25 -17.89
CA HIS A 165 -2.36 4.78 -18.81
C HIS A 165 -3.33 3.77 -18.16
N GLY A 166 -3.43 3.74 -16.84
CA GLY A 166 -4.27 2.83 -16.07
C GLY A 166 -3.58 1.55 -15.66
N LEU A 167 -4.32 0.72 -14.95
CA LEU A 167 -3.87 -0.57 -14.43
C LEU A 167 -4.51 -1.71 -15.20
N LYS A 168 -3.76 -2.78 -15.43
CA LYS A 168 -4.28 -4.02 -16.00
C LYS A 168 -4.73 -4.94 -14.87
N TRP A 169 -5.95 -5.48 -15.00
CA TRP A 169 -6.56 -6.36 -14.04
C TRP A 169 -6.98 -7.67 -14.69
N TYR A 170 -6.96 -8.75 -13.92
CA TYR A 170 -7.66 -9.96 -14.32
C TYR A 170 -9.18 -9.74 -14.37
N PRO A 171 -9.91 -10.52 -15.17
CA PRO A 171 -11.37 -10.54 -15.11
C PRO A 171 -11.84 -10.86 -13.67
N PRO A 172 -12.94 -10.25 -13.20
CA PRO A 172 -13.55 -10.62 -11.93
C PRO A 172 -13.96 -12.09 -11.91
N ASP A 173 -13.65 -12.78 -10.82
CA ASP A 173 -14.05 -14.17 -10.61
C ASP A 173 -14.46 -14.40 -9.17
N GLN A 174 -15.72 -14.78 -8.95
CA GLN A 174 -16.31 -15.01 -7.63
C GLN A 174 -15.59 -16.13 -6.87
N THR A 175 -14.95 -17.08 -7.54
CA THR A 175 -14.21 -18.17 -6.90
C THR A 175 -12.99 -17.68 -6.12
N TYR A 176 -12.47 -16.49 -6.47
CA TYR A 176 -11.38 -15.82 -5.77
C TYR A 176 -11.84 -14.91 -4.63
N ARG A 177 -13.12 -14.89 -4.29
CA ARG A 177 -13.66 -14.24 -3.10
C ARG A 177 -14.07 -15.32 -2.09
N VAL A 178 -13.23 -15.59 -1.11
CA VAL A 178 -13.40 -16.69 -0.18
C VAL A 178 -13.69 -16.21 1.24
N THR A 179 -14.52 -16.94 1.98
CA THR A 179 -14.65 -16.78 3.43
C THR A 179 -13.61 -17.65 4.10
N ALA A 180 -12.73 -17.03 4.86
CA ALA A 180 -11.69 -17.69 5.62
C ALA A 180 -12.10 -17.81 7.10
N LYS A 181 -11.75 -18.93 7.73
CA LYS A 181 -11.79 -19.10 9.17
C LYS A 181 -10.63 -18.32 9.80
N TRP A 182 -10.95 -17.47 10.78
CA TRP A 182 -9.95 -16.76 11.55
C TRP A 182 -9.48 -17.58 12.76
N ILE A 183 -8.18 -17.73 12.89
CA ILE A 183 -7.51 -18.42 14.00
C ILE A 183 -6.66 -17.37 14.73
N PRO A 184 -7.10 -16.82 15.86
CA PRO A 184 -6.38 -15.77 16.57
C PRO A 184 -5.12 -16.29 17.22
N TYR A 185 -4.14 -15.42 17.37
CA TYR A 185 -2.96 -15.61 18.21
C TYR A 185 -3.06 -14.72 19.45
N VAL A 186 -3.05 -15.32 20.61
CA VAL A 186 -3.14 -14.62 21.89
C VAL A 186 -2.04 -15.15 22.80
N PRO A 187 -0.98 -14.34 23.07
CA PRO A 187 -0.68 -13.02 22.49
C PRO A 187 -0.37 -13.07 20.99
N PHE A 188 -0.35 -11.89 20.34
CA PHE A 188 0.06 -11.79 18.95
C PHE A 188 1.48 -12.31 18.75
N LYS A 189 1.75 -12.95 17.61
CA LYS A 189 3.13 -13.24 17.19
C LYS A 189 3.77 -11.95 16.66
N THR A 190 5.08 -11.93 16.60
CA THR A 190 5.85 -10.91 15.89
C THR A 190 6.62 -11.59 14.75
N ILE A 191 6.65 -10.96 13.60
CA ILE A 191 7.51 -11.37 12.49
C ILE A 191 8.38 -10.20 12.05
N THR A 192 9.59 -10.50 11.61
CA THR A 192 10.49 -9.53 11.00
C THR A 192 10.29 -9.55 9.49
N LEU A 193 9.90 -8.42 8.90
CA LEU A 193 9.74 -8.24 7.47
C LEU A 193 10.99 -7.59 6.89
N ALA A 194 11.57 -8.22 5.87
CA ALA A 194 12.60 -7.60 5.04
C ALA A 194 11.96 -6.64 4.03
N THR A 195 12.69 -5.59 3.63
CA THR A 195 12.26 -4.65 2.60
C THR A 195 13.14 -4.69 1.37
N LEU A 196 12.66 -4.17 0.24
CA LEU A 196 13.43 -4.06 -0.99
C LEU A 196 14.70 -3.20 -0.88
N VAL A 197 14.77 -2.32 0.13
CA VAL A 197 15.94 -1.44 0.36
C VAL A 197 16.92 -2.01 1.38
N GLY A 198 16.77 -3.30 1.75
CA GLY A 198 17.70 -4.01 2.63
C GLY A 198 17.57 -3.63 4.10
N THR A 199 16.44 -3.08 4.53
CA THR A 199 16.10 -2.84 5.93
C THR A 199 15.07 -3.85 6.43
N ASN A 200 14.98 -4.03 7.74
CA ASN A 200 14.03 -4.92 8.37
C ASN A 200 13.18 -4.15 9.38
N TYR A 201 11.99 -4.66 9.68
CA TYR A 201 11.16 -4.13 10.76
C TYR A 201 10.18 -5.20 11.26
N ASP A 202 9.89 -5.12 12.55
CA ASP A 202 9.00 -6.06 13.19
C ASP A 202 7.54 -5.63 13.05
N GLN A 203 6.67 -6.63 12.80
CA GLN A 203 5.23 -6.42 12.69
C GLN A 203 4.46 -7.44 13.51
N PRO A 204 3.38 -7.03 14.20
CA PRO A 204 2.50 -7.95 14.89
C PRO A 204 1.66 -8.76 13.89
N VAL A 205 1.54 -10.04 14.16
CA VAL A 205 0.67 -11.00 13.45
C VAL A 205 -0.44 -11.42 14.39
N PRO A 206 -1.67 -10.91 14.20
CA PRO A 206 -2.76 -11.15 15.15
C PRO A 206 -3.41 -12.53 15.02
N GLY A 207 -3.13 -13.27 13.95
CA GLY A 207 -3.71 -14.59 13.71
C GLY A 207 -3.45 -15.09 12.31
N ALA A 208 -4.17 -16.15 11.94
CA ALA A 208 -4.13 -16.74 10.62
C ALA A 208 -5.53 -16.86 10.00
N ALA A 209 -5.60 -16.65 8.70
CA ALA A 209 -6.76 -16.92 7.85
C ALA A 209 -6.61 -18.29 7.18
N GLU A 210 -7.51 -19.24 7.49
CA GLU A 210 -7.54 -20.56 6.88
C GLU A 210 -8.74 -20.68 5.95
N PHE A 211 -8.52 -21.09 4.71
CA PHE A 211 -9.56 -21.18 3.68
C PHE A 211 -9.27 -22.28 2.66
N VAL A 212 -10.30 -22.65 1.90
CA VAL A 212 -10.17 -23.60 0.79
C VAL A 212 -10.25 -22.83 -0.53
N LEU A 213 -9.27 -23.03 -1.39
CA LEU A 213 -9.26 -22.48 -2.75
C LEU A 213 -8.70 -23.54 -3.71
N ALA A 214 -9.41 -23.76 -4.83
CA ALA A 214 -9.06 -24.78 -5.83
C ALA A 214 -8.88 -26.18 -5.21
N GLY A 215 -9.72 -26.57 -4.24
CA GLY A 215 -9.70 -27.87 -3.56
C GLY A 215 -8.55 -28.09 -2.59
N LYS A 216 -7.76 -27.06 -2.30
CA LYS A 216 -6.65 -27.09 -1.32
C LYS A 216 -6.92 -26.18 -0.16
N THR A 217 -6.52 -26.60 1.03
CA THR A 217 -6.54 -25.74 2.22
C THR A 217 -5.28 -24.88 2.24
N TRP A 218 -5.48 -23.58 2.44
CA TRP A 218 -4.45 -22.57 2.54
C TRP A 218 -4.52 -21.87 3.87
N ARG A 219 -3.37 -21.39 4.33
CA ARG A 219 -3.26 -20.60 5.55
C ARG A 219 -2.36 -19.40 5.28
N LEU A 220 -2.87 -18.21 5.55
CA LEU A 220 -2.15 -16.95 5.40
C LEU A 220 -2.14 -16.21 6.73
N GLU A 221 -1.00 -15.62 7.06
CA GLU A 221 -0.81 -14.80 8.25
C GLU A 221 -0.65 -13.34 7.83
N PRO A 222 -1.62 -12.48 8.15
CA PRO A 222 -1.49 -11.04 7.90
C PRO A 222 -0.70 -10.35 8.99
N VAL A 223 -0.17 -9.19 8.67
CA VAL A 223 0.37 -8.26 9.67
C VAL A 223 -0.64 -7.16 10.00
N LEU A 224 -0.50 -6.58 11.18
CA LEU A 224 -1.23 -5.42 11.64
C LEU A 224 -0.32 -4.19 11.52
N GLU A 225 -0.36 -3.54 10.37
CA GLU A 225 0.55 -2.44 10.05
C GLU A 225 0.22 -1.17 10.85
N ASP A 226 -1.07 -0.87 11.02
CA ASP A 226 -1.57 0.25 11.82
C ASP A 226 -2.74 -0.22 12.69
N PRO A 227 -2.58 -0.31 14.01
CA PRO A 227 -3.64 -0.76 14.91
C PRO A 227 -4.83 0.20 14.98
N THR A 228 -4.70 1.45 14.53
CA THR A 228 -5.79 2.44 14.51
C THR A 228 -6.69 2.29 13.29
N VAL A 229 -6.23 1.58 12.26
CA VAL A 229 -6.98 1.28 11.05
C VAL A 229 -7.44 -0.18 11.09
N ALA A 230 -8.76 -0.42 11.03
CA ALA A 230 -9.33 -1.76 11.08
C ALA A 230 -9.06 -2.55 9.80
N LYS A 231 -7.78 -2.76 9.47
CA LYS A 231 -7.32 -3.50 8.29
C LYS A 231 -6.22 -4.50 8.63
N LEU A 232 -6.31 -5.66 8.03
CA LEU A 232 -5.25 -6.67 7.99
C LEU A 232 -4.53 -6.58 6.65
N PHE A 233 -3.21 -6.70 6.69
CA PHE A 233 -2.35 -6.58 5.53
C PHE A 233 -1.65 -7.91 5.22
N PHE A 234 -1.94 -8.48 4.06
CA PHE A 234 -1.34 -9.70 3.55
C PHE A 234 -0.32 -9.37 2.47
N ILE A 235 0.90 -9.83 2.65
CA ILE A 235 2.02 -9.69 1.71
C ILE A 235 2.28 -11.09 1.15
N LEU A 236 2.05 -11.32 -0.13
CA LEU A 236 2.09 -12.67 -0.67
C LEU A 236 2.64 -12.73 -2.10
N ARG A 237 3.03 -13.94 -2.48
CA ARG A 237 3.39 -14.30 -3.86
C ARG A 237 2.53 -15.47 -4.29
N ASP A 238 2.18 -15.49 -5.55
CA ASP A 238 1.49 -16.60 -6.20
C ASP A 238 2.20 -16.98 -7.52
N THR A 239 1.67 -17.95 -8.23
CA THR A 239 2.25 -18.41 -9.49
C THR A 239 2.27 -17.34 -10.58
N THR A 240 1.46 -16.29 -10.48
CA THR A 240 1.43 -15.17 -11.42
C THR A 240 2.62 -14.21 -11.24
N SER A 241 3.23 -14.19 -10.05
CA SER A 241 4.37 -13.32 -9.72
C SER A 241 5.62 -13.59 -10.56
N ALA A 242 5.73 -14.77 -11.18
CA ALA A 242 6.84 -15.10 -12.07
C ALA A 242 6.60 -14.72 -13.53
N THR A 243 5.37 -14.35 -13.91
CA THR A 243 4.97 -14.22 -15.32
C THR A 243 4.20 -12.96 -15.65
N THR A 244 3.08 -12.71 -14.97
CA THR A 244 2.07 -11.70 -15.37
C THR A 244 1.81 -10.62 -14.35
N THR A 245 2.27 -10.80 -13.10
CA THR A 245 2.19 -9.78 -12.05
C THR A 245 3.59 -9.39 -11.56
N TYR A 246 3.66 -8.35 -10.72
CA TYR A 246 4.92 -7.87 -10.17
C TYR A 246 5.66 -8.99 -9.43
N PRO A 247 6.95 -9.26 -9.75
CA PRO A 247 7.63 -10.47 -9.29
C PRO A 247 7.94 -10.50 -7.79
N ALA A 248 8.12 -9.35 -7.14
CA ALA A 248 8.52 -9.31 -5.74
C ALA A 248 7.40 -9.78 -4.81
N CYS A 249 6.19 -9.22 -4.97
CA CYS A 249 5.02 -9.55 -4.16
C CYS A 249 3.74 -8.89 -4.71
N ARG A 250 2.61 -9.25 -4.08
CA ARG A 250 1.33 -8.56 -4.21
C ARG A 250 0.78 -8.29 -2.83
N PHE A 251 -0.03 -7.25 -2.71
CA PHE A 251 -0.66 -6.81 -1.48
C PHE A 251 -2.16 -7.13 -1.51
N LEU A 252 -2.68 -7.57 -0.37
CA LEU A 252 -4.11 -7.72 -0.16
C LEU A 252 -4.47 -7.13 1.20
N TYR A 253 -5.44 -6.24 1.21
CA TYR A 253 -6.00 -5.67 2.42
C TYR A 253 -7.41 -6.19 2.65
N THR A 254 -7.75 -6.49 3.91
CA THR A 254 -9.10 -6.85 4.30
C THR A 254 -9.47 -6.23 5.64
N GLY A 255 -10.76 -6.16 5.95
CA GLY A 255 -11.24 -5.77 7.28
C GLY A 255 -10.88 -6.80 8.35
N PHE A 256 -11.15 -6.47 9.60
CA PHE A 256 -10.99 -7.39 10.72
C PHE A 256 -12.01 -8.55 10.64
N PRO A 257 -11.71 -9.69 11.27
CA PRO A 257 -12.66 -10.79 11.43
C PRO A 257 -13.95 -10.34 12.14
N THR A 258 -15.05 -11.02 11.88
CA THR A 258 -16.37 -10.67 12.42
C THR A 258 -16.44 -10.63 13.95
N SER A 259 -15.56 -11.41 14.62
CA SER A 259 -15.49 -11.48 16.09
C SER A 259 -14.32 -10.69 16.70
N GLY A 260 -13.65 -9.84 15.92
CA GLY A 260 -12.44 -9.15 16.33
C GLY A 260 -11.18 -10.00 16.16
N LEU A 261 -10.03 -9.45 16.58
CA LEU A 261 -8.72 -10.08 16.36
C LEU A 261 -8.41 -11.21 17.37
N ASP A 262 -8.99 -11.14 18.55
CA ASP A 262 -8.68 -12.01 19.72
C ASP A 262 -9.56 -13.26 19.83
N LYS A 263 -10.55 -13.40 18.95
CA LYS A 263 -11.52 -14.52 18.96
C LYS A 263 -11.62 -15.20 17.60
N PRO A 264 -11.91 -16.51 17.57
CA PRO A 264 -12.27 -17.19 16.33
C PRO A 264 -13.46 -16.50 15.64
N GLY A 265 -13.42 -16.42 14.33
CA GLY A 265 -14.45 -15.77 13.52
C GLY A 265 -14.24 -16.05 12.05
N GLU A 266 -14.82 -15.21 11.22
CA GLU A 266 -14.70 -15.29 9.77
C GLU A 266 -14.24 -13.95 9.20
N LEU A 267 -13.48 -14.00 8.12
CA LEU A 267 -13.14 -12.84 7.31
C LEU A 267 -13.22 -13.16 5.83
N VAL A 268 -13.50 -12.16 5.02
CA VAL A 268 -13.54 -12.32 3.56
C VAL A 268 -12.18 -11.93 2.99
N LEU A 269 -11.57 -12.85 2.25
CA LEU A 269 -10.41 -12.59 1.41
C LEU A 269 -10.88 -12.49 -0.04
N ASP A 270 -10.77 -11.29 -0.61
CA ASP A 270 -11.14 -11.04 -2.01
C ASP A 270 -9.86 -10.86 -2.84
N PHE A 271 -9.35 -11.96 -3.38
CA PHE A 271 -8.15 -11.95 -4.21
C PHE A 271 -8.31 -11.19 -5.54
N ASN A 272 -9.54 -10.88 -5.96
CA ASN A 272 -9.77 -9.94 -7.07
C ASN A 272 -9.29 -8.52 -6.77
N ARG A 273 -9.05 -8.19 -5.49
CA ARG A 273 -8.53 -6.92 -5.00
C ARG A 273 -7.04 -6.96 -4.66
N MET A 274 -6.34 -8.00 -5.09
CA MET A 274 -4.88 -8.01 -4.96
C MET A 274 -4.28 -6.92 -5.85
N GLU A 275 -3.41 -6.12 -5.27
CA GLU A 275 -2.76 -5.00 -5.94
C GLU A 275 -1.24 -5.17 -6.01
N ASN A 276 -0.62 -4.50 -6.97
CA ASN A 276 0.83 -4.41 -7.00
C ASN A 276 1.31 -3.45 -5.91
N PRO A 277 2.42 -3.77 -5.23
CA PRO A 277 3.01 -2.87 -4.25
C PRO A 277 3.55 -1.57 -4.91
N PRO A 278 3.75 -0.49 -4.13
CA PRO A 278 4.31 0.76 -4.64
C PRO A 278 5.61 0.61 -5.43
N CYS A 279 6.44 -0.38 -5.10
CA CYS A 279 7.69 -0.67 -5.81
C CYS A 279 7.51 -1.21 -7.24
N ALA A 280 6.29 -1.55 -7.64
CA ALA A 280 5.98 -1.85 -9.03
C ALA A 280 5.83 -0.58 -9.89
N TYR A 281 5.67 0.58 -9.25
CA TYR A 281 5.44 1.87 -9.92
C TYR A 281 6.64 2.81 -9.83
N THR A 282 7.43 2.70 -8.75
CA THR A 282 8.59 3.56 -8.51
C THR A 282 9.71 2.78 -7.81
N PRO A 283 10.99 2.99 -8.19
CA PRO A 283 12.13 2.34 -7.52
C PRO A 283 12.44 2.94 -6.14
N TYR A 284 11.76 4.03 -5.76
CA TYR A 284 12.04 4.78 -4.54
C TYR A 284 11.18 4.37 -3.34
N SER A 285 10.35 3.35 -3.49
CA SER A 285 9.54 2.82 -2.39
C SER A 285 10.32 1.81 -1.53
N THR A 286 9.91 1.66 -0.28
CA THR A 286 10.54 0.76 0.71
C THR A 286 9.62 -0.41 1.06
N CYS A 287 9.01 -1.05 0.06
CA CYS A 287 8.01 -2.08 0.25
C CYS A 287 8.53 -3.29 1.02
N PRO A 288 7.72 -3.88 1.91
CA PRO A 288 8.03 -5.16 2.52
C PRO A 288 7.97 -6.30 1.48
N LEU A 289 8.76 -7.31 1.75
CA LEU A 289 8.76 -8.59 1.04
C LEU A 289 7.91 -9.62 1.81
N PRO A 290 7.35 -10.63 1.15
CA PRO A 290 6.67 -11.73 1.81
C PRO A 290 7.59 -12.42 2.83
N PRO A 291 7.05 -12.79 3.99
CA PRO A 291 7.79 -13.52 5.01
C PRO A 291 8.20 -14.92 4.57
#